data_e283c900f0495418816c05f5b4a249fe
#
_entry.id   e283c900f0495418816c05f5b4a249fe
#
_cell.length_a   1.000
_cell.length_b   1.000
_cell.length_c   1.000
_cell.angle_alpha   90.00
_cell.angle_beta   90.00
_cell.angle_gamma   90.00
#
_symmetry.space_group_name_H-M   'P 1'
#
loop_
_entity.id
_entity.type
_entity.pdbx_description
1 polymer ?
#
loop_
_entity_poly.entity_id
_entity_poly.type
_entity_poly.pdbx_seq_one_letter_code
_entity_poly.pdbx_strand_id
1 'polypeptide(L)'
;IRDRTYTIGVKQCGTPHYPTTPVEAKFSTPYTVAAACVHGELALKQFTKESINDENVRELACRVKVEEAKHFTARYPDHWGCDVEVKCCDGNVFTHEVTDASGSVHNPLTHEQAKDKFMDLCMPEMGLKKCKQTMDEILHIEQLTCLPSL
;
A
#
# COMPACT_ATOMS: atom_id res chain seq x y z
N ILE A 1 -13.72 11.74 -1.02
CA ILE A 1 -13.07 10.81 -0.09
C ILE A 1 -12.30 11.62 0.93
N ARG A 2 -12.36 11.22 2.20
CA ARG A 2 -11.57 11.78 3.29
C ARG A 2 -10.74 10.67 3.91
N ASP A 3 -9.42 10.86 3.95
CA ASP A 3 -8.47 10.02 4.67
C ASP A 3 -7.96 10.80 5.88
N ARG A 4 -8.01 10.19 7.07
CA ARG A 4 -7.51 10.80 8.31
C ARG A 4 -6.44 9.93 8.92
N THR A 5 -5.29 10.54 9.22
CA THR A 5 -4.13 9.82 9.76
C THR A 5 -3.32 10.70 10.72
N TYR A 6 -2.16 10.25 11.14
CA TYR A 6 -1.27 10.97 12.05
C TYR A 6 -0.50 12.11 11.34
N THR A 7 -0.06 13.12 12.09
CA THR A 7 0.58 14.36 11.58
C THR A 7 1.69 14.11 10.56
N ILE A 8 2.61 13.17 10.84
CA ILE A 8 3.75 12.91 9.94
C ILE A 8 3.29 12.28 8.64
N GLY A 9 2.30 11.37 8.68
CA GLY A 9 1.69 10.79 7.48
C GLY A 9 1.10 11.87 6.57
N VAL A 10 0.33 12.80 7.14
CA VAL A 10 -0.20 13.96 6.39
C VAL A 10 0.91 14.79 5.75
N LYS A 11 1.96 15.11 6.51
CA LYS A 11 3.08 15.95 6.01
C LYS A 11 3.89 15.28 4.90
N GLN A 12 4.07 13.98 4.95
CA GLN A 12 4.91 13.24 4.01
C GLN A 12 4.14 12.76 2.78
N CYS A 13 2.89 12.34 2.95
CA CYS A 13 2.13 11.65 1.91
C CYS A 13 0.81 12.33 1.54
N GLY A 14 0.37 13.32 2.31
CA GLY A 14 -0.90 14.03 2.10
C GLY A 14 -0.83 15.17 1.10
N THR A 15 0.23 15.26 0.28
CA THR A 15 0.40 16.35 -0.70
C THR A 15 -0.75 16.37 -1.72
N PRO A 16 -1.29 17.56 -2.05
CA PRO A 16 -2.30 17.70 -3.10
C PRO A 16 -1.71 17.60 -4.52
N HIS A 17 -0.38 17.58 -4.64
CA HIS A 17 0.27 17.43 -5.94
C HIS A 17 0.07 16.02 -6.49
N TYR A 18 -0.43 15.93 -7.73
CA TYR A 18 -0.59 14.65 -8.39
C TYR A 18 0.78 14.09 -8.84
N PRO A 19 1.10 12.82 -8.55
CA PRO A 19 2.41 12.26 -8.85
C PRO A 19 2.64 12.14 -10.37
N THR A 20 3.89 12.31 -10.76
CA THR A 20 4.36 12.16 -12.15
C THR A 20 5.34 11.00 -12.32
N THR A 21 5.82 10.48 -11.20
CA THR A 21 6.77 9.35 -11.16
C THR A 21 6.29 8.24 -10.24
N PRO A 22 6.74 6.97 -10.46
CA PRO A 22 6.43 5.86 -9.57
C PRO A 22 6.83 6.10 -8.11
N VAL A 23 7.91 6.84 -7.87
CA VAL A 23 8.37 7.17 -6.51
C VAL A 23 7.39 8.14 -5.86
N GLU A 24 7.04 9.23 -6.53
CA GLU A 24 6.05 10.19 -6.02
C GLU A 24 4.69 9.51 -5.75
N ALA A 25 4.27 8.58 -6.62
CA ALA A 25 3.03 7.86 -6.47
C ALA A 25 3.00 7.00 -5.18
N LYS A 26 4.12 6.39 -4.80
CA LYS A 26 4.25 5.63 -3.56
C LYS A 26 4.16 6.50 -2.30
N PHE A 27 4.47 7.78 -2.41
CA PHE A 27 4.39 8.78 -1.34
C PHE A 27 3.19 9.72 -1.48
N SER A 28 2.15 9.33 -2.23
CA SER A 28 0.93 10.10 -2.40
C SER A 28 -0.29 9.33 -1.90
N THR A 29 -0.77 9.64 -0.69
CA THR A 29 -2.02 9.07 -0.18
C THR A 29 -3.21 9.34 -1.11
N PRO A 30 -3.38 10.55 -1.68
CA PRO A 30 -4.46 10.78 -2.65
C PRO A 30 -4.40 9.83 -3.85
N TYR A 31 -3.22 9.59 -4.38
CA TYR A 31 -3.03 8.65 -5.49
C TYR A 31 -3.33 7.20 -5.08
N THR A 32 -2.73 6.72 -3.99
CA THR A 32 -2.86 5.32 -3.57
C THR A 32 -4.31 4.96 -3.21
N VAL A 33 -5.02 5.86 -2.53
CA VAL A 33 -6.45 5.68 -2.22
C VAL A 33 -7.28 5.65 -3.50
N ALA A 34 -7.05 6.59 -4.43
CA ALA A 34 -7.77 6.62 -5.70
C ALA A 34 -7.49 5.38 -6.56
N ALA A 35 -6.23 4.97 -6.67
CA ALA A 35 -5.84 3.77 -7.42
C ALA A 35 -6.46 2.50 -6.84
N ALA A 36 -6.47 2.35 -5.52
CA ALA A 36 -7.13 1.24 -4.84
C ALA A 36 -8.65 1.21 -5.12
N CYS A 37 -9.31 2.37 -5.11
CA CYS A 37 -10.74 2.46 -5.41
C CYS A 37 -11.06 2.12 -6.88
N VAL A 38 -10.24 2.59 -7.83
CA VAL A 38 -10.47 2.36 -9.26
C VAL A 38 -10.18 0.93 -9.67
N HIS A 39 -9.08 0.36 -9.17
CA HIS A 39 -8.61 -0.96 -9.58
C HIS A 39 -9.04 -2.11 -8.64
N GLY A 40 -9.62 -1.80 -7.47
CA GLY A 40 -9.98 -2.78 -6.44
C GLY A 40 -8.79 -3.39 -5.70
N GLU A 41 -7.58 -2.93 -5.98
CA GLU A 41 -6.33 -3.38 -5.35
C GLU A 41 -5.24 -2.31 -5.44
N LEU A 42 -4.18 -2.47 -4.64
CA LEU A 42 -2.97 -1.65 -4.72
C LEU A 42 -1.74 -2.56 -4.67
N ALA A 43 -1.13 -2.82 -5.83
CA ALA A 43 0.06 -3.65 -6.01
C ALA A 43 1.11 -2.89 -6.85
N LEU A 44 2.24 -3.51 -7.19
CA LEU A 44 3.29 -2.85 -7.99
C LEU A 44 2.79 -2.34 -9.34
N LYS A 45 1.86 -3.04 -9.95
CA LYS A 45 1.30 -2.65 -11.26
C LYS A 45 0.57 -1.31 -11.25
N GLN A 46 0.07 -0.85 -10.10
CA GLN A 46 -0.52 0.47 -9.96
C GLN A 46 0.51 1.60 -9.86
N PHE A 47 1.81 1.29 -9.81
CA PHE A 47 2.90 2.28 -9.77
C PHE A 47 3.68 2.36 -11.08
N THR A 48 3.07 1.97 -12.21
CA THR A 48 3.64 2.16 -13.55
C THR A 48 3.26 3.53 -14.10
N LYS A 49 3.96 3.97 -15.17
CA LYS A 49 3.61 5.23 -15.85
C LYS A 49 2.20 5.22 -16.44
N GLU A 50 1.78 4.07 -16.93
CA GLU A 50 0.43 3.86 -17.49
C GLU A 50 -0.63 4.07 -16.40
N SER A 51 -0.48 3.43 -15.24
CA SER A 51 -1.41 3.59 -14.12
C SER A 51 -1.43 5.01 -13.55
N ILE A 52 -0.27 5.68 -13.48
CA ILE A 52 -0.18 7.08 -13.04
C ILE A 52 -0.91 8.01 -14.04
N ASN A 53 -0.93 7.69 -15.31
CA ASN A 53 -1.62 8.45 -16.33
C ASN A 53 -3.08 8.06 -16.54
N ASP A 54 -3.61 7.11 -15.77
CA ASP A 54 -5.04 6.77 -15.81
C ASP A 54 -5.89 7.97 -15.36
N GLU A 55 -6.74 8.47 -16.28
CA GLU A 55 -7.58 9.63 -16.03
C GLU A 55 -8.59 9.40 -14.90
N ASN A 56 -9.12 8.18 -14.74
CA ASN A 56 -10.05 7.85 -13.67
C ASN A 56 -9.39 7.94 -12.30
N VAL A 57 -8.15 7.46 -12.20
CA VAL A 57 -7.35 7.56 -10.97
C VAL A 57 -7.04 9.02 -10.68
N ARG A 58 -6.62 9.79 -11.69
CA ARG A 58 -6.32 11.22 -11.55
C ARG A 58 -7.52 12.02 -11.08
N GLU A 59 -8.67 11.82 -11.73
CA GLU A 59 -9.90 12.51 -11.38
C GLU A 59 -10.35 12.19 -9.94
N LEU A 60 -10.26 10.92 -9.54
CA LEU A 60 -10.63 10.51 -8.19
C LEU A 60 -9.63 11.03 -7.14
N ALA A 61 -8.32 11.01 -7.44
CA ALA A 61 -7.29 11.51 -6.54
C ALA A 61 -7.50 12.99 -6.17
N CYS A 62 -7.95 13.83 -7.11
CA CYS A 62 -8.29 15.22 -6.83
C CYS A 62 -9.44 15.38 -5.83
N ARG A 63 -10.22 14.34 -5.59
CA ARG A 63 -11.35 14.31 -4.63
C ARG A 63 -10.96 13.69 -3.28
N VAL A 64 -9.72 13.24 -3.13
CA VAL A 64 -9.21 12.69 -1.87
C VAL A 64 -8.60 13.82 -1.05
N LYS A 65 -9.09 13.99 0.18
CA LYS A 65 -8.53 14.92 1.17
C LYS A 65 -7.86 14.13 2.27
N VAL A 66 -6.62 14.47 2.56
CA VAL A 66 -5.85 13.86 3.65
C VAL A 66 -5.77 14.85 4.80
N GLU A 67 -6.23 14.44 5.97
CA GLU A 67 -6.36 15.30 7.14
C GLU A 67 -5.72 14.65 8.38
N GLU A 68 -5.26 15.47 9.30
CA GLU A 68 -4.79 14.99 10.59
C GLU A 68 -5.97 14.61 11.50
N ALA A 69 -5.84 13.47 12.19
CA ALA A 69 -6.67 13.16 13.32
C ALA A 69 -5.82 13.00 14.58
N LYS A 70 -6.12 13.79 15.61
CA LYS A 70 -5.34 13.87 16.85
C LYS A 70 -5.17 12.52 17.57
N HIS A 71 -6.19 11.67 17.51
CA HIS A 71 -6.13 10.35 18.15
C HIS A 71 -5.12 9.41 17.46
N PHE A 72 -4.94 9.49 16.12
CA PHE A 72 -3.87 8.77 15.43
C PHE A 72 -2.50 9.36 15.74
N THR A 73 -2.39 10.69 15.77
CA THR A 73 -1.13 11.38 16.13
C THR A 73 -0.68 11.02 17.56
N ALA A 74 -1.63 10.92 18.50
CA ALA A 74 -1.30 10.56 19.89
C ALA A 74 -0.80 9.11 20.07
N ARG A 75 -1.09 8.23 19.13
CA ARG A 75 -0.68 6.81 19.13
C ARG A 75 0.60 6.56 18.34
N TYR A 76 1.02 7.51 17.53
CA TYR A 76 2.27 7.43 16.76
C TYR A 76 3.48 7.67 17.70
N PRO A 77 4.62 6.96 17.61
CA PRO A 77 4.99 6.02 16.54
C PRO A 77 4.59 4.55 16.78
N ASP A 78 3.97 4.20 17.90
CA ASP A 78 3.66 2.82 18.25
C ASP A 78 2.61 2.22 17.29
N HIS A 79 1.62 3.02 16.90
CA HIS A 79 0.55 2.63 15.98
C HIS A 79 0.49 3.56 14.75
N TRP A 80 0.31 2.97 13.58
CA TRP A 80 0.28 3.67 12.28
C TRP A 80 -1.10 3.50 11.65
N GLY A 81 -2.07 4.16 12.27
CA GLY A 81 -3.47 4.04 11.90
C GLY A 81 -3.97 5.13 10.99
N CYS A 82 -5.08 4.82 10.33
CA CYS A 82 -5.86 5.76 9.55
C CYS A 82 -7.34 5.36 9.55
N ASP A 83 -8.20 6.29 9.18
CA ASP A 83 -9.57 5.98 8.75
C ASP A 83 -9.87 6.63 7.40
N VAL A 84 -10.75 5.98 6.65
CA VAL A 84 -11.20 6.47 5.34
C VAL A 84 -12.72 6.58 5.34
N GLU A 85 -13.24 7.73 4.90
CA GLU A 85 -14.65 7.98 4.62
C GLU A 85 -14.85 8.20 3.13
N VAL A 86 -15.71 7.40 2.51
CA VAL A 86 -16.08 7.53 1.10
C VAL A 86 -17.55 7.93 1.01
N LYS A 87 -17.83 9.10 0.42
CA LYS A 87 -19.18 9.55 0.09
C LYS A 87 -19.45 9.30 -1.38
N CYS A 88 -20.44 8.47 -1.68
CA CYS A 88 -20.86 8.16 -3.03
C CYS A 88 -21.86 9.18 -3.58
N CYS A 89 -22.01 9.24 -4.90
CA CYS A 89 -22.95 10.16 -5.56
C CYS A 89 -24.40 9.83 -5.26
N ASP A 90 -24.73 8.60 -4.89
CA ASP A 90 -26.04 8.12 -4.47
C ASP A 90 -26.41 8.49 -3.03
N GLY A 91 -25.50 9.16 -2.30
CA GLY A 91 -25.66 9.57 -0.92
C GLY A 91 -25.17 8.55 0.10
N ASN A 92 -24.78 7.35 -0.31
CA ASN A 92 -24.19 6.36 0.60
C ASN A 92 -22.85 6.82 1.14
N VAL A 93 -22.58 6.51 2.41
CA VAL A 93 -21.31 6.81 3.08
C VAL A 93 -20.73 5.50 3.62
N PHE A 94 -19.50 5.21 3.25
CA PHE A 94 -18.74 4.07 3.75
C PHE A 94 -17.57 4.59 4.59
N THR A 95 -17.35 3.96 5.74
CA THR A 95 -16.24 4.29 6.63
C THR A 95 -15.50 3.04 7.03
N HIS A 96 -14.18 3.11 7.10
CA HIS A 96 -13.35 2.04 7.62
C HIS A 96 -12.15 2.61 8.38
N GLU A 97 -11.87 2.06 9.55
CA GLU A 97 -10.72 2.42 10.37
C GLU A 97 -9.74 1.24 10.41
N VAL A 98 -8.46 1.55 10.26
CA VAL A 98 -7.35 0.63 10.43
C VAL A 98 -6.45 1.17 11.54
N THR A 99 -6.32 0.42 12.62
CA THR A 99 -5.48 0.81 13.75
C THR A 99 -3.99 0.64 13.43
N ASP A 100 -3.66 -0.44 12.74
CA ASP A 100 -2.29 -0.82 12.42
C ASP A 100 -2.19 -1.34 10.99
N ALA A 101 -1.22 -0.81 10.25
CA ALA A 101 -0.95 -1.24 8.89
C ALA A 101 -0.62 -2.73 8.82
N SER A 102 -1.11 -3.40 7.76
CA SER A 102 -0.78 -4.81 7.51
C SER A 102 0.73 -5.00 7.35
N GLY A 103 1.29 -5.97 8.06
CA GLY A 103 2.73 -6.24 8.13
C GLY A 103 3.46 -5.45 9.21
N SER A 104 2.76 -4.66 10.03
CA SER A 104 3.34 -4.02 11.22
C SER A 104 3.47 -5.00 12.40
N VAL A 105 4.16 -4.58 13.45
CA VAL A 105 4.35 -5.38 14.68
C VAL A 105 3.02 -5.80 15.32
N HIS A 106 2.02 -4.91 15.28
CA HIS A 106 0.70 -5.14 15.88
C HIS A 106 -0.30 -5.80 14.92
N ASN A 107 0.04 -5.87 13.62
CA ASN A 107 -0.76 -6.54 12.58
C ASN A 107 0.16 -7.29 11.60
N PRO A 108 0.91 -8.32 12.07
CA PRO A 108 1.89 -9.03 11.25
C PRO A 108 1.23 -9.81 10.11
N LEU A 109 1.96 -9.96 9.01
CA LEU A 109 1.55 -10.87 7.95
C LEU A 109 1.57 -12.30 8.45
N THR A 110 0.61 -13.10 8.01
CA THR A 110 0.70 -14.55 8.14
C THR A 110 1.80 -15.09 7.22
N HIS A 111 2.27 -16.33 7.47
CA HIS A 111 3.25 -16.98 6.61
C HIS A 111 2.75 -17.10 5.16
N GLU A 112 1.47 -17.38 4.95
CA GLU A 112 0.89 -17.46 3.59
C GLU A 112 0.88 -16.08 2.92
N GLN A 113 0.46 -15.02 3.62
CA GLN A 113 0.49 -13.66 3.06
C GLN A 113 1.92 -13.22 2.71
N ALA A 114 2.92 -13.60 3.52
CA ALA A 114 4.32 -13.31 3.21
C ALA A 114 4.80 -14.06 1.97
N LYS A 115 4.42 -15.34 1.81
CA LYS A 115 4.71 -16.14 0.60
C LYS A 115 4.02 -15.56 -0.63
N ASP A 116 2.74 -15.20 -0.53
CA ASP A 116 2.00 -14.60 -1.63
C ASP A 116 2.66 -13.30 -2.09
N LYS A 117 3.02 -12.45 -1.13
CA LYS A 117 3.76 -11.20 -1.43
C LYS A 117 5.10 -11.47 -2.10
N PHE A 118 5.86 -12.47 -1.65
CA PHE A 118 7.11 -12.86 -2.30
C PHE A 118 6.87 -13.32 -3.73
N MET A 119 5.86 -14.16 -3.94
CA MET A 119 5.51 -14.66 -5.28
C MET A 119 5.11 -13.51 -6.22
N ASP A 120 4.24 -12.61 -5.76
CA ASP A 120 3.77 -11.46 -6.56
C ASP A 120 4.92 -10.54 -6.99
N LEU A 121 5.90 -10.33 -6.10
CA LEU A 121 7.03 -9.45 -6.37
C LEU A 121 8.10 -10.09 -7.24
N CYS A 122 8.40 -11.38 -7.05
CA CYS A 122 9.57 -12.04 -7.64
C CYS A 122 9.24 -12.84 -8.91
N MET A 123 8.01 -13.38 -9.00
CA MET A 123 7.63 -14.22 -10.14
C MET A 123 7.73 -13.51 -11.50
N PRO A 124 7.37 -12.22 -11.67
CA PRO A 124 7.52 -11.52 -12.93
C PRO A 124 8.97 -11.44 -13.43
N GLU A 125 9.93 -11.36 -12.51
CA GLU A 125 11.37 -11.18 -12.81
C GLU A 125 12.09 -12.52 -12.96
N MET A 126 11.81 -13.50 -12.07
CA MET A 126 12.54 -14.77 -11.98
C MET A 126 11.86 -15.92 -12.73
N GLY A 127 10.56 -15.80 -13.01
CA GLY A 127 9.72 -16.89 -13.48
C GLY A 127 9.32 -17.86 -12.36
N LEU A 128 8.22 -18.57 -12.56
CA LEU A 128 7.55 -19.39 -11.54
C LEU A 128 8.47 -20.44 -10.90
N LYS A 129 9.26 -21.15 -11.74
CA LYS A 129 10.10 -22.26 -11.27
C LYS A 129 11.20 -21.77 -10.32
N LYS A 130 11.96 -20.75 -10.74
CA LYS A 130 13.04 -20.17 -9.94
C LYS A 130 12.49 -19.50 -8.68
N CYS A 131 11.37 -18.79 -8.80
CA CYS A 131 10.72 -18.12 -7.67
C CYS A 131 10.32 -19.13 -6.58
N LYS A 132 9.69 -20.25 -6.94
CA LYS A 132 9.34 -21.31 -5.98
C LYS A 132 10.57 -21.95 -5.34
N GLN A 133 11.60 -22.23 -6.11
CA GLN A 133 12.85 -22.79 -5.59
C GLN A 133 13.51 -21.83 -4.60
N THR A 134 13.66 -20.55 -4.97
CA THR A 134 14.26 -19.54 -4.08
C THR A 134 13.44 -19.33 -2.80
N MET A 135 12.11 -19.36 -2.90
CA MET A 135 11.25 -19.28 -1.74
C MET A 135 11.47 -20.46 -0.78
N ASP A 136 11.56 -21.68 -1.32
CA ASP A 136 11.82 -22.89 -0.53
C ASP A 136 13.21 -22.84 0.15
N GLU A 137 14.24 -22.42 -0.58
CA GLU A 137 15.58 -22.21 -0.04
C GLU A 137 15.60 -21.17 1.09
N ILE A 138 14.88 -20.05 0.96
CA ILE A 138 14.77 -19.03 2.01
C ILE A 138 14.03 -19.57 3.24
N LEU A 139 12.96 -20.35 3.05
CA LEU A 139 12.19 -20.93 4.16
C LEU A 139 12.98 -21.99 4.95
N HIS A 140 14.07 -22.52 4.38
CA HIS A 140 14.94 -23.51 5.00
C HIS A 140 16.39 -23.02 5.11
N ILE A 141 16.57 -21.69 5.19
CA ILE A 141 17.90 -21.05 5.12
C ILE A 141 18.87 -21.56 6.20
N GLU A 142 18.35 -21.94 7.36
CA GLU A 142 19.15 -22.53 8.46
C GLU A 142 19.72 -23.91 8.14
N GLN A 143 19.24 -24.58 7.09
CA GLN A 143 19.71 -25.89 6.65
C GLN A 143 20.72 -25.78 5.50
N LEU A 144 20.92 -24.59 4.95
CA LEU A 144 21.82 -24.39 3.81
C LEU A 144 23.28 -24.31 4.28
N THR A 145 24.17 -24.96 3.54
CA THR A 145 25.62 -24.88 3.76
C THR A 145 26.27 -23.66 3.08
N CYS A 146 25.58 -23.06 2.09
CA CYS A 146 25.98 -21.85 1.40
C CYS A 146 24.72 -21.07 0.97
N LEU A 147 24.86 -19.75 0.77
CA LEU A 147 23.76 -18.92 0.31
C LEU A 147 23.37 -19.29 -1.14
N PRO A 148 22.06 -19.32 -1.46
CA PRO A 148 21.61 -19.56 -2.82
C PRO A 148 22.10 -18.45 -3.76
N SER A 149 22.42 -18.81 -4.99
CA SER A 149 22.68 -17.82 -6.06
C SER A 149 21.34 -17.34 -6.63
N LEU A 150 21.05 -16.07 -6.44
CA LEU A 150 19.87 -15.39 -6.96
C LEU A 150 19.91 -15.19 -8.47
#